data_1ba5587e1fbb85eef5ed30bb9cd3e151
#
_entry.id   1ba5587e1fbb85eef5ed30bb9cd3e151
#
_cell.length_a   1.000
_cell.length_b   1.000
_cell.length_c   1.000
_cell.angle_alpha   90.00
_cell.angle_beta   90.00
_cell.angle_gamma   90.00
#
_symmetry.space_group_name_H-M   'P 1'
#
loop_
_entity.id
_entity.type
_entity.pdbx_description
1 polymer ?
#
loop_
_entity_poly.entity_id
_entity_poly.type
_entity_poly.pdbx_seq_one_letter_code
_entity_poly.pdbx_strand_id
1 'polypeptide(L)'
;SPTGPLHIGGVRTALFNWLLAKKNKGNYFLRIEDTDKERSKEEFKEQIISSLAWLGIKHDGEAYIQSKNISKHVAVAEELIKKGFAYECYCSEDEINEQKEKCKKQGIPYIYNRKWRDPKDLKKPVDVKPVIRFKSKISGNTIIKDLVQGDRNISNSTIEDFVILRKDKSPTYQ
;
A
#
# COMPACT_ATOMS: atom_id res chain seq x y z
N SER A 1 4.92 10.03 -1.62
CA SER A 1 5.60 10.05 -0.30
C SER A 1 6.53 11.25 -0.20
N PRO A 2 6.55 12.00 0.90
CA PRO A 2 7.41 13.18 1.09
C PRO A 2 8.83 12.77 1.53
N THR A 3 9.47 11.87 0.79
CA THR A 3 10.82 11.35 1.04
C THR A 3 11.89 12.12 0.27
N GLY A 4 11.50 13.15 -0.46
CA GLY A 4 12.35 14.05 -1.23
C GLY A 4 11.51 15.16 -1.87
N PRO A 5 12.15 16.12 -2.56
CA PRO A 5 11.46 17.21 -3.24
C PRO A 5 10.57 16.70 -4.37
N LEU A 6 9.54 17.49 -4.71
CA LEU A 6 8.67 17.17 -5.84
C LEU A 6 9.49 17.19 -7.14
N HIS A 7 9.37 16.12 -7.91
CA HIS A 7 10.03 16.00 -9.22
C HIS A 7 8.99 15.91 -10.35
N ILE A 8 9.42 16.08 -11.58
CA ILE A 8 8.56 16.16 -12.76
C ILE A 8 7.61 14.96 -12.93
N GLY A 9 8.05 13.76 -12.52
CA GLY A 9 7.19 12.56 -12.55
C GLY A 9 5.99 12.67 -11.61
N GLY A 10 6.19 13.24 -10.41
CA GLY A 10 5.10 13.52 -9.46
C GLY A 10 4.15 14.61 -10.00
N VAL A 11 4.70 15.67 -10.58
CA VAL A 11 3.92 16.74 -11.23
C VAL A 11 3.06 16.19 -12.38
N ARG A 12 3.64 15.36 -13.25
CA ARG A 12 2.90 14.72 -14.35
C ARG A 12 1.70 13.92 -13.84
N THR A 13 1.91 13.10 -12.82
CA THR A 13 0.84 12.30 -12.23
C THR A 13 -0.25 13.17 -11.62
N ALA A 14 0.12 14.21 -10.88
CA ALA A 14 -0.82 15.18 -10.31
C ALA A 14 -1.62 15.89 -11.40
N LEU A 15 -0.94 16.36 -12.46
CA LEU A 15 -1.58 17.04 -13.58
C LEU A 15 -2.63 16.18 -14.29
N PHE A 16 -2.31 14.92 -14.58
CA PHE A 16 -3.26 14.00 -15.23
C PHE A 16 -4.50 13.75 -14.37
N ASN A 17 -4.32 13.51 -13.07
CA ASN A 17 -5.45 13.33 -12.16
C ASN A 17 -6.29 14.61 -12.03
N TRP A 18 -5.64 15.78 -11.95
CA TRP A 18 -6.32 17.07 -11.88
C TRP A 18 -7.13 17.34 -13.16
N LEU A 19 -6.55 17.14 -14.34
CA LEU A 19 -7.24 17.30 -15.64
C LEU A 19 -8.43 16.34 -15.76
N LEU A 20 -8.28 15.08 -15.34
CA LEU A 20 -9.36 14.10 -15.34
C LEU A 20 -10.51 14.55 -14.42
N ALA A 21 -10.19 15.02 -13.22
CA ALA A 21 -11.19 15.56 -12.29
C ALA A 21 -11.91 16.76 -12.91
N LYS A 22 -11.19 17.73 -13.47
CA LYS A 22 -11.79 18.91 -14.11
C LYS A 22 -12.66 18.54 -15.31
N LYS A 23 -12.20 17.63 -16.17
CA LYS A 23 -12.98 17.14 -17.33
C LYS A 23 -14.32 16.53 -16.90
N ASN A 24 -14.33 15.80 -15.80
CA ASN A 24 -15.51 15.10 -15.30
C ASN A 24 -16.31 15.92 -14.26
N LYS A 25 -15.98 17.21 -14.07
CA LYS A 25 -16.59 18.07 -13.03
C LYS A 25 -16.53 17.42 -11.63
N GLY A 26 -15.50 16.63 -11.38
CA GLY A 26 -15.26 15.96 -10.11
C GLY A 26 -14.25 16.73 -9.24
N ASN A 27 -13.92 16.14 -8.11
CA ASN A 27 -12.97 16.69 -7.15
C ASN A 27 -11.58 16.03 -7.31
N TYR A 28 -10.53 16.81 -7.05
CA TYR A 28 -9.15 16.37 -7.00
C TYR A 28 -8.64 16.47 -5.56
N PHE A 29 -8.40 15.35 -4.92
CA PHE A 29 -7.88 15.27 -3.56
C PHE A 29 -6.39 14.95 -3.56
N LEU A 30 -5.66 15.51 -2.61
CA LEU A 30 -4.25 15.25 -2.38
C LEU A 30 -4.07 14.38 -1.13
N ARG A 31 -3.41 13.22 -1.27
CA ARG A 31 -3.01 12.37 -0.14
C ARG A 31 -1.49 12.34 -0.03
N ILE A 32 -1.00 12.72 1.12
CA ILE A 32 0.41 12.63 1.49
C ILE A 32 0.63 11.31 2.24
N GLU A 33 1.43 10.44 1.65
CA GLU A 33 1.74 9.11 2.20
C GLU A 33 3.09 9.14 2.93
N ASP A 34 3.06 9.61 4.15
CA ASP A 34 4.21 9.82 5.05
C ASP A 34 4.44 8.60 5.97
N THR A 35 4.25 7.40 5.45
CA THR A 35 4.39 6.14 6.21
C THR A 35 5.84 5.73 6.47
N ASP A 36 6.78 6.28 5.73
CA ASP A 36 8.21 6.12 5.96
C ASP A 36 8.69 7.23 6.90
N LYS A 37 8.69 6.94 8.20
CA LYS A 37 9.01 7.93 9.24
C LYS A 37 10.47 8.40 9.22
N GLU A 38 11.39 7.58 8.70
CA GLU A 38 12.82 7.92 8.66
C GLU A 38 13.13 8.91 7.53
N ARG A 39 12.48 8.74 6.38
CA ARG A 39 12.74 9.54 5.18
C ARG A 39 11.73 10.66 4.95
N SER A 40 10.54 10.60 5.56
CA SER A 40 9.52 11.65 5.41
C SER A 40 9.86 12.86 6.23
N LYS A 41 9.90 14.03 5.58
CA LYS A 41 10.18 15.32 6.23
C LYS A 41 9.06 16.30 6.00
N GLU A 42 8.77 17.14 7.00
CA GLU A 42 7.73 18.17 6.91
C GLU A 42 8.04 19.17 5.79
N GLU A 43 9.30 19.58 5.65
CA GLU A 43 9.76 20.49 4.57
C GLU A 43 9.39 19.99 3.17
N PHE A 44 9.50 18.67 2.91
CA PHE A 44 9.12 18.10 1.62
C PHE A 44 7.61 18.07 1.44
N LYS A 45 6.87 17.88 2.53
CA LYS A 45 5.39 17.91 2.51
C LYS A 45 4.88 19.30 2.11
N GLU A 46 5.40 20.32 2.76
CA GLU A 46 5.08 21.74 2.46
C GLU A 46 5.50 22.12 1.05
N GLN A 47 6.70 21.70 0.64
CA GLN A 47 7.20 21.96 -0.71
C GLN A 47 6.34 21.28 -1.78
N ILE A 48 5.89 20.05 -1.59
CA ILE A 48 5.00 19.37 -2.55
C ILE A 48 3.71 20.15 -2.72
N ILE A 49 3.07 20.54 -1.61
CA ILE A 49 1.80 21.27 -1.63
C ILE A 49 1.96 22.64 -2.31
N SER A 50 2.98 23.41 -1.90
CA SER A 50 3.24 24.74 -2.45
C SER A 50 3.63 24.70 -3.93
N SER A 51 4.43 23.72 -4.34
CA SER A 51 4.82 23.57 -5.75
C SER A 51 3.63 23.20 -6.65
N LEU A 52 2.75 22.32 -6.20
CA LEU A 52 1.52 21.98 -6.94
C LEU A 52 0.60 23.20 -7.04
N ALA A 53 0.46 23.97 -5.97
CA ALA A 53 -0.33 25.20 -5.95
C ALA A 53 0.25 26.26 -6.88
N TRP A 54 1.59 26.43 -6.91
CA TRP A 54 2.29 27.33 -7.83
C TRP A 54 2.05 26.97 -9.31
N LEU A 55 2.00 25.67 -9.63
CA LEU A 55 1.65 25.17 -10.96
C LEU A 55 0.15 25.30 -11.31
N GLY A 56 -0.68 25.81 -10.40
CA GLY A 56 -2.12 25.90 -10.59
C GLY A 56 -2.88 24.59 -10.35
N ILE A 57 -2.19 23.51 -9.93
CA ILE A 57 -2.77 22.21 -9.63
C ILE A 57 -3.26 22.21 -8.17
N LYS A 58 -4.39 22.89 -7.93
CA LYS A 58 -4.97 23.02 -6.59
C LYS A 58 -5.88 21.83 -6.28
N HIS A 59 -5.71 21.24 -5.11
CA HIS A 59 -6.60 20.20 -4.61
C HIS A 59 -7.83 20.80 -3.92
N ASP A 60 -8.89 20.04 -3.89
CA ASP A 60 -10.13 20.38 -3.20
C ASP A 60 -10.04 19.87 -1.74
N GLY A 61 -10.48 20.71 -0.79
CA GLY A 61 -10.40 20.42 0.64
C GLY A 61 -8.97 20.43 1.19
N GLU A 62 -8.79 19.84 2.37
CA GLU A 62 -7.48 19.70 3.02
C GLU A 62 -6.71 18.49 2.47
N ALA A 63 -5.37 18.57 2.46
CA ALA A 63 -4.53 17.44 2.12
C ALA A 63 -4.68 16.33 3.18
N TYR A 64 -5.00 15.12 2.74
CA TYR A 64 -5.09 13.96 3.63
C TYR A 64 -3.69 13.46 4.00
N ILE A 65 -3.35 13.52 5.28
CA ILE A 65 -2.06 13.05 5.80
C ILE A 65 -2.24 11.64 6.36
N GLN A 66 -1.58 10.65 5.79
CA GLN A 66 -1.78 9.24 6.12
C GLN A 66 -1.40 8.94 7.58
N SER A 67 -0.29 9.48 8.08
CA SER A 67 0.15 9.29 9.47
C SER A 67 -0.84 9.80 10.52
N LYS A 68 -1.64 10.83 10.19
CA LYS A 68 -2.68 11.36 11.09
C LYS A 68 -3.91 10.44 11.20
N ASN A 69 -4.00 9.40 10.38
CA ASN A 69 -5.15 8.51 10.31
C ASN A 69 -4.83 7.06 10.70
N ILE A 70 -3.72 6.82 11.42
CA ILE A 70 -3.28 5.47 11.82
C ILE A 70 -4.37 4.72 12.57
N SER A 71 -5.07 5.37 13.50
CA SER A 71 -6.16 4.73 14.25
C SER A 71 -7.28 4.20 13.36
N LYS A 72 -7.64 4.92 12.30
CA LYS A 72 -8.63 4.48 11.32
C LYS A 72 -8.12 3.28 10.52
N HIS A 73 -6.86 3.30 10.09
CA HIS A 73 -6.25 2.17 9.37
C HIS A 73 -6.20 0.91 10.23
N VAL A 74 -5.84 1.05 11.53
CA VAL A 74 -5.83 -0.06 12.48
C VAL A 74 -7.24 -0.63 12.64
N ALA A 75 -8.25 0.22 12.87
CA ALA A 75 -9.63 -0.23 13.04
C ALA A 75 -10.15 -1.00 11.82
N VAL A 76 -9.88 -0.51 10.60
CA VAL A 76 -10.25 -1.21 9.35
C VAL A 76 -9.51 -2.53 9.22
N ALA A 77 -8.22 -2.60 9.54
CA ALA A 77 -7.47 -3.85 9.48
C ALA A 77 -8.00 -4.90 10.49
N GLU A 78 -8.38 -4.48 11.69
CA GLU A 78 -9.00 -5.35 12.69
C GLU A 78 -10.39 -5.85 12.21
N GLU A 79 -11.16 -4.99 11.55
CA GLU A 79 -12.43 -5.38 10.94
C GLU A 79 -12.22 -6.41 9.82
N LEU A 80 -11.20 -6.23 8.97
CA LEU A 80 -10.85 -7.19 7.93
C LEU A 80 -10.44 -8.55 8.51
N ILE A 81 -9.72 -8.57 9.64
CA ILE A 81 -9.41 -9.83 10.36
C ILE A 81 -10.69 -10.50 10.84
N LYS A 82 -11.59 -9.75 11.51
CA LYS A 82 -12.88 -10.29 11.99
C LYS A 82 -13.74 -10.86 10.87
N LYS A 83 -13.71 -10.24 9.69
CA LYS A 83 -14.42 -10.71 8.49
C LYS A 83 -13.71 -11.81 7.71
N GLY A 84 -12.50 -12.21 8.11
CA GLY A 84 -11.71 -13.24 7.44
C GLY A 84 -11.03 -12.78 6.14
N PHE A 85 -10.95 -11.48 5.89
CA PHE A 85 -10.25 -10.88 4.74
C PHE A 85 -8.81 -10.47 5.01
N ALA A 86 -8.37 -10.57 6.25
CA ALA A 86 -6.98 -10.37 6.66
C ALA A 86 -6.61 -11.36 7.76
N TYR A 87 -5.32 -11.48 8.06
CA TYR A 87 -4.81 -12.37 9.10
C TYR A 87 -3.49 -11.86 9.69
N GLU A 88 -3.20 -12.33 10.91
CA GLU A 88 -1.95 -12.10 11.60
C GLU A 88 -0.85 -13.01 11.03
N CYS A 89 0.29 -12.43 10.68
CA CYS A 89 1.44 -13.16 10.17
C CYS A 89 2.64 -12.96 11.10
N TYR A 90 3.20 -14.03 11.59
CA TYR A 90 4.31 -14.08 12.55
C TYR A 90 5.62 -14.54 11.90
N CYS A 91 5.74 -14.54 10.57
CA CYS A 91 7.01 -14.83 9.93
C CYS A 91 8.10 -13.85 10.38
N SER A 92 9.27 -14.40 10.69
CA SER A 92 10.46 -13.59 10.94
C SER A 92 11.02 -12.98 9.65
N GLU A 93 11.88 -11.98 9.78
CA GLU A 93 12.59 -11.40 8.62
C GLU A 93 13.52 -12.43 7.97
N ASP A 94 14.16 -13.28 8.79
CA ASP A 94 15.04 -14.34 8.29
C ASP A 94 14.27 -15.36 7.46
N GLU A 95 13.10 -15.82 7.93
CA GLU A 95 12.23 -16.71 7.14
C GLU A 95 11.83 -16.09 5.79
N ILE A 96 11.50 -14.81 5.78
CA ILE A 96 11.13 -14.09 4.55
C ILE A 96 12.34 -13.94 3.62
N ASN A 97 13.51 -13.61 4.16
CA ASN A 97 14.74 -13.47 3.39
C ASN A 97 15.20 -14.79 2.79
N GLU A 98 15.15 -15.89 3.56
CA GLU A 98 15.43 -17.22 3.02
C GLU A 98 14.52 -17.61 1.85
N GLN A 99 13.22 -17.30 1.96
CA GLN A 99 12.28 -17.56 0.87
C GLN A 99 12.61 -16.71 -0.38
N LYS A 100 12.93 -15.44 -0.18
CA LYS A 100 13.34 -14.54 -1.28
C LYS A 100 14.60 -15.05 -1.98
N GLU A 101 15.60 -15.46 -1.22
CA GLU A 101 16.85 -15.99 -1.78
C GLU A 101 16.64 -17.32 -2.52
N LYS A 102 15.77 -18.19 -2.03
CA LYS A 102 15.37 -19.42 -2.75
C LYS A 102 14.72 -19.10 -4.11
N CYS A 103 13.76 -18.19 -4.12
CA CYS A 103 13.10 -17.75 -5.35
C CYS A 103 14.10 -17.12 -6.32
N LYS A 104 14.99 -16.27 -5.82
CA LYS A 104 16.05 -15.62 -6.64
C LYS A 104 16.98 -16.64 -7.28
N LYS A 105 17.42 -17.67 -6.54
CA LYS A 105 18.25 -18.76 -7.07
C LYS A 105 17.54 -19.56 -8.17
N GLN A 106 16.20 -19.66 -8.10
CA GLN A 106 15.38 -20.38 -9.07
C GLN A 106 14.93 -19.48 -10.25
N GLY A 107 15.26 -18.19 -10.24
CA GLY A 107 14.83 -17.24 -11.29
C GLY A 107 13.33 -16.97 -11.31
N ILE A 108 12.62 -17.22 -10.20
CA ILE A 108 11.17 -17.01 -10.10
C ILE A 108 10.84 -15.80 -9.22
N PRO A 109 9.75 -15.06 -9.50
CA PRO A 109 9.30 -13.99 -8.64
C PRO A 109 8.97 -14.51 -7.23
N TYR A 110 9.37 -13.74 -6.21
CA TYR A 110 8.98 -14.04 -4.85
C TYR A 110 7.49 -13.74 -4.64
N ILE A 111 6.78 -14.72 -4.10
CA ILE A 111 5.41 -14.57 -3.58
C ILE A 111 5.41 -15.17 -2.17
N TYR A 112 4.88 -14.43 -1.19
CA TYR A 112 4.76 -14.93 0.18
C TYR A 112 4.02 -16.27 0.22
N ASN A 113 4.60 -17.27 0.90
CA ASN A 113 4.13 -18.67 0.92
C ASN A 113 2.81 -18.90 1.67
N ARG A 114 2.20 -17.86 2.23
CA ARG A 114 0.93 -17.88 2.95
C ARG A 114 0.92 -18.77 4.20
N LYS A 115 2.09 -19.04 4.81
CA LYS A 115 2.27 -19.91 5.99
C LYS A 115 1.25 -19.63 7.10
N TRP A 116 0.94 -18.36 7.37
CA TRP A 116 0.03 -17.92 8.42
C TRP A 116 -1.40 -17.63 7.96
N ARG A 117 -1.72 -17.91 6.72
CA ARG A 117 -3.04 -17.58 6.16
C ARG A 117 -4.18 -18.38 6.80
N ASP A 118 -3.98 -19.68 6.98
CA ASP A 118 -4.94 -20.62 7.59
C ASP A 118 -4.17 -21.62 8.47
N PRO A 119 -3.60 -21.15 9.60
CA PRO A 119 -2.71 -21.94 10.41
C PRO A 119 -3.50 -22.98 11.23
N LYS A 120 -3.53 -24.23 10.77
CA LYS A 120 -4.19 -25.32 11.51
C LYS A 120 -3.36 -25.81 12.71
N ASP A 121 -2.03 -25.89 12.53
CA ASP A 121 -1.12 -26.52 13.50
C ASP A 121 -0.02 -25.57 14.02
N LEU A 122 -0.04 -24.30 13.64
CA LEU A 122 0.95 -23.33 14.07
C LEU A 122 0.53 -22.66 15.37
N LYS A 123 1.36 -22.79 16.41
CA LYS A 123 1.18 -22.02 17.65
C LYS A 123 1.68 -20.59 17.43
N LYS A 124 0.86 -19.62 17.82
CA LYS A 124 1.28 -18.20 17.82
C LYS A 124 2.46 -18.06 18.78
N PRO A 125 3.59 -17.44 18.33
CA PRO A 125 4.72 -17.21 19.22
C PRO A 125 4.33 -16.19 20.30
N VAL A 126 4.86 -16.44 21.50
CA VAL A 126 4.69 -15.53 22.65
C VAL A 126 5.60 -14.32 22.44
N ASP A 127 5.11 -13.12 22.79
CA ASP A 127 5.85 -11.86 22.75
C ASP A 127 6.33 -11.40 21.34
N VAL A 128 5.78 -11.97 20.28
CA VAL A 128 6.05 -11.52 18.90
C VAL A 128 4.85 -10.76 18.35
N LYS A 129 5.05 -9.48 18.00
CA LYS A 129 4.01 -8.69 17.33
C LYS A 129 3.89 -9.14 15.87
N PRO A 130 2.66 -9.46 15.41
CA PRO A 130 2.44 -9.83 14.02
C PRO A 130 2.46 -8.60 13.09
N VAL A 131 2.69 -8.85 11.80
CA VAL A 131 2.20 -7.98 10.74
C VAL A 131 0.81 -8.44 10.32
N ILE A 132 -0.01 -7.54 9.81
CA ILE A 132 -1.32 -7.91 9.25
C ILE A 132 -1.21 -8.01 7.74
N ARG A 133 -1.62 -9.15 7.19
CA ARG A 133 -1.67 -9.37 5.74
C ARG A 133 -3.10 -9.42 5.23
N PHE A 134 -3.32 -8.83 4.07
CA PHE A 134 -4.57 -8.96 3.33
C PHE A 134 -4.67 -10.35 2.72
N LYS A 135 -5.87 -10.95 2.76
CA LYS A 135 -6.14 -12.30 2.26
C LYS A 135 -6.57 -12.23 0.79
N SER A 136 -5.61 -12.15 -0.13
CA SER A 136 -5.86 -12.05 -1.56
C SER A 136 -6.52 -13.32 -2.12
N LYS A 137 -7.28 -13.19 -3.20
CA LYS A 137 -7.78 -14.36 -3.95
C LYS A 137 -6.59 -15.14 -4.51
N ILE A 138 -6.62 -16.46 -4.44
CA ILE A 138 -5.53 -17.34 -4.89
C ILE A 138 -5.84 -18.07 -6.22
N SER A 139 -7.12 -18.12 -6.62
CA SER A 139 -7.57 -18.77 -7.85
C SER A 139 -8.42 -17.84 -8.69
N GLY A 140 -8.54 -18.14 -9.98
CA GLY A 140 -9.26 -17.31 -10.94
C GLY A 140 -8.46 -16.08 -11.34
N ASN A 141 -9.14 -15.10 -11.92
CA ASN A 141 -8.54 -13.89 -12.46
C ASN A 141 -9.23 -12.63 -11.89
N THR A 142 -8.46 -11.57 -11.76
CA THR A 142 -8.96 -10.22 -11.51
C THR A 142 -8.93 -9.43 -12.82
N ILE A 143 -10.10 -8.94 -13.23
CA ILE A 143 -10.23 -8.12 -14.46
C ILE A 143 -10.28 -6.66 -14.03
N ILE A 144 -9.34 -5.88 -14.56
CA ILE A 144 -9.30 -4.42 -14.37
C ILE A 144 -9.71 -3.79 -15.70
N LYS A 145 -10.80 -3.04 -15.69
CA LYS A 145 -11.22 -2.24 -16.85
C LYS A 145 -10.41 -0.95 -16.90
N ASP A 146 -9.27 -1.00 -17.57
CA ASP A 146 -8.40 0.16 -17.71
C ASP A 146 -8.88 1.02 -18.89
N LEU A 147 -9.17 2.30 -18.60
CA LEU A 147 -9.69 3.23 -19.59
C LEU A 147 -8.66 3.66 -20.65
N VAL A 148 -7.38 3.42 -20.41
CA VAL A 148 -6.26 3.80 -21.28
C VAL A 148 -5.74 2.61 -22.06
N GLN A 149 -5.53 1.47 -21.37
CA GLN A 149 -4.89 0.28 -21.94
C GLN A 149 -5.89 -0.84 -22.30
N GLY A 150 -7.19 -0.64 -22.07
CA GLY A 150 -8.21 -1.69 -22.22
C GLY A 150 -8.18 -2.70 -21.06
N ASP A 151 -8.99 -3.73 -21.19
CA ASP A 151 -9.17 -4.74 -20.13
C ASP A 151 -7.86 -5.48 -19.81
N ARG A 152 -7.47 -5.45 -18.55
CA ARG A 152 -6.29 -6.16 -18.02
C ARG A 152 -6.75 -7.36 -17.23
N ASN A 153 -6.31 -8.54 -17.63
CA ASN A 153 -6.63 -9.80 -16.96
C ASN A 153 -5.40 -10.28 -16.17
N ILE A 154 -5.51 -10.30 -14.84
CA ILE A 154 -4.42 -10.66 -13.94
C ILE A 154 -4.78 -11.95 -13.22
N SER A 155 -3.94 -12.99 -13.35
CA SER A 155 -4.12 -14.23 -12.58
C SER A 155 -3.96 -13.95 -11.09
N ASN A 156 -4.94 -14.37 -10.29
CA ASN A 156 -4.89 -14.20 -8.84
C ASN A 156 -3.75 -14.98 -8.19
N SER A 157 -3.23 -16.02 -8.85
CA SER A 157 -2.07 -16.77 -8.37
C SER A 157 -0.79 -15.93 -8.28
N THR A 158 -0.70 -14.83 -9.06
CA THR A 158 0.45 -13.92 -9.05
C THR A 158 0.33 -12.80 -8.02
N ILE A 159 -0.82 -12.68 -7.35
CA ILE A 159 -1.06 -11.65 -6.34
C ILE A 159 -0.72 -12.23 -4.96
N GLU A 160 0.23 -11.62 -4.27
CA GLU A 160 0.59 -12.06 -2.92
C GLU A 160 -0.40 -11.54 -1.86
N ASP A 161 -0.37 -12.19 -0.69
CA ASP A 161 -1.01 -11.67 0.52
C ASP A 161 -0.10 -10.55 1.09
N PHE A 162 -0.29 -9.31 0.63
CA PHE A 162 0.57 -8.19 1.01
C PHE A 162 0.30 -7.70 2.44
N VAL A 163 1.32 -7.11 3.04
CA VAL A 163 1.22 -6.54 4.40
C VAL A 163 0.45 -5.22 4.32
N ILE A 164 -0.60 -5.08 5.13
CA ILE A 164 -1.38 -3.83 5.27
C ILE A 164 -1.01 -3.05 6.53
N LEU A 165 -0.62 -3.74 7.62
CA LEU A 165 -0.06 -3.11 8.81
C LEU A 165 1.25 -3.79 9.21
N ARG A 166 2.24 -2.98 9.59
CA ARG A 166 3.53 -3.41 10.15
C ARG A 166 3.38 -3.79 11.63
N LYS A 167 4.44 -4.34 12.22
CA LYS A 167 4.52 -4.70 13.64
C LYS A 167 4.26 -3.52 14.60
N ASP A 168 4.58 -2.31 14.19
CA ASP A 168 4.34 -1.06 14.92
C ASP A 168 2.95 -0.47 14.67
N LYS A 169 2.07 -1.20 13.99
CA LYS A 169 0.74 -0.80 13.54
C LYS A 169 0.73 0.35 12.52
N SER A 170 1.86 0.73 11.97
CA SER A 170 1.87 1.69 10.86
C SER A 170 1.36 1.02 9.58
N PRO A 171 0.55 1.73 8.76
CA PRO A 171 0.10 1.20 7.47
C PRO A 171 1.26 1.11 6.50
N THR A 172 1.14 0.21 5.54
CA THR A 172 2.07 0.13 4.42
C THR A 172 1.69 1.13 3.33
N TYR A 173 2.58 1.30 2.37
CA TYR A 173 2.38 2.15 1.19
C TYR A 173 1.27 1.62 0.25
N GLN A 174 1.00 0.33 0.26
CA GLN A 174 0.03 -0.34 -0.62
C GLN A 174 -1.40 -0.17 -0.13
#